data_a396c1da44352adecffec849a750972c
#
_entry.id   a396c1da44352adecffec849a750972c
#
_cell.length_a   1.000
_cell.length_b   1.000
_cell.length_c   1.000
_cell.angle_alpha   90.00
_cell.angle_beta   90.00
_cell.angle_gamma   90.00
#
_symmetry.space_group_name_H-M   'P 1'
#
loop_
_entity.id
_entity.type
_entity.pdbx_description
1 polymer ?
#
loop_
_entity_poly.entity_id
_entity_poly.type
_entity_poly.pdbx_seq_one_letter_code
_entity_poly.pdbx_strand_id
1 'polypeptide(L)'
;TGDERLHFYDAVAPIVTAESLDYNKVFAASRYDRGEADYLNCPFNKEEYENFHAALASAERAPLHDFDTGAEQSAQPDPDAHGKKADTVTVYEGCMPIEIMAARGADTMRFGPLRPVGLVNPNTGHRPWANVQLRAENKERTLYNIVGFQTNLKWGEQKRVFSMIPGLENAEFVRYGVMHRNTFLDAPRVLSAQLCLKEHPNVFFAGQITGFEGYMESAACG
;
A
#
# COMPACT_ATOMS: atom_id res chain seq x y z
N THR A 1 -21.01 -20.65 5.66
CA THR A 1 -19.96 -21.16 4.76
C THR A 1 -18.61 -20.80 5.36
N GLY A 2 -18.13 -21.51 6.39
CA GLY A 2 -16.88 -21.21 7.09
C GLY A 2 -15.61 -21.58 6.29
N ASP A 3 -15.42 -21.04 5.10
CA ASP A 3 -14.22 -21.25 4.31
C ASP A 3 -13.27 -20.07 4.52
N GLU A 4 -12.13 -20.32 5.16
CA GLU A 4 -11.09 -19.37 5.53
C GLU A 4 -10.44 -18.66 4.32
N ARG A 5 -10.66 -19.15 3.10
CA ARG A 5 -10.07 -18.63 1.87
C ARG A 5 -10.84 -17.51 1.20
N LEU A 6 -11.95 -17.04 1.80
CA LEU A 6 -12.88 -16.09 1.21
C LEU A 6 -12.61 -14.65 1.64
N HIS A 7 -11.37 -14.30 1.91
CA HIS A 7 -10.96 -12.93 2.18
C HIS A 7 -9.54 -12.64 1.72
N PHE A 8 -9.27 -11.39 1.45
CA PHE A 8 -7.92 -10.86 1.23
C PHE A 8 -7.79 -9.53 1.94
N TYR A 9 -6.54 -9.14 2.20
CA TYR A 9 -6.23 -7.86 2.80
C TYR A 9 -5.68 -6.92 1.76
N ASP A 10 -6.22 -5.70 1.72
CA ASP A 10 -5.60 -4.57 1.06
C ASP A 10 -5.31 -3.46 2.08
N ALA A 11 -4.40 -2.59 1.72
CA ALA A 11 -4.05 -1.45 2.54
C ALA A 11 -4.15 -0.17 1.72
N VAL A 12 -4.61 0.91 2.35
CA VAL A 12 -4.62 2.24 1.73
C VAL A 12 -3.42 3.06 2.20
N ALA A 13 -2.95 3.93 1.32
CA ALA A 13 -1.87 4.85 1.61
C ALA A 13 -2.39 6.11 2.33
N PRO A 14 -1.55 6.78 3.14
CA PRO A 14 -1.92 8.02 3.80
C PRO A 14 -2.04 9.19 2.83
N ILE A 15 -2.82 10.20 3.25
CA ILE A 15 -3.00 11.46 2.55
C ILE A 15 -2.53 12.61 3.45
N VAL A 16 -1.77 13.54 2.87
CA VAL A 16 -1.24 14.73 3.53
C VAL A 16 -1.74 16.00 2.88
N THR A 17 -1.75 17.11 3.63
CA THR A 17 -2.08 18.44 3.09
C THR A 17 -0.93 19.02 2.28
N ALA A 18 -1.25 19.75 1.22
CA ALA A 18 -0.26 20.43 0.38
C ALA A 18 0.50 21.53 1.13
N GLU A 19 -0.18 22.27 1.99
CA GLU A 19 0.39 23.38 2.76
C GLU A 19 1.42 22.94 3.79
N SER A 20 1.41 21.66 4.21
CA SER A 20 2.37 21.10 5.15
C SER A 20 3.66 20.60 4.49
N LEU A 21 3.75 20.63 3.17
CA LEU A 21 4.92 20.17 2.41
C LEU A 21 6.02 21.24 2.34
N ASP A 22 7.28 20.82 2.47
CA ASP A 22 8.43 21.71 2.21
C ASP A 22 8.79 21.71 0.72
N TYR A 23 8.28 22.69 0.00
CA TYR A 23 8.52 22.85 -1.44
C TYR A 23 9.96 23.21 -1.84
N ASN A 24 10.85 23.48 -0.88
CA ASN A 24 12.29 23.63 -1.16
C ASN A 24 12.98 22.27 -1.35
N LYS A 25 12.38 21.21 -0.84
CA LYS A 25 12.93 19.85 -0.90
C LYS A 25 12.27 18.97 -1.95
N VAL A 26 10.99 19.21 -2.25
CA VAL A 26 10.26 18.47 -3.26
C VAL A 26 10.29 19.16 -4.62
N PHE A 27 10.12 18.40 -5.69
CA PHE A 27 10.06 18.97 -7.04
C PHE A 27 9.01 18.27 -7.90
N ALA A 28 8.37 19.03 -8.79
CA ALA A 28 7.42 18.49 -9.76
C ALA A 28 8.18 17.96 -10.97
N ALA A 29 7.99 16.70 -11.33
CA ALA A 29 8.56 16.09 -12.52
C ALA A 29 7.82 14.83 -12.93
N SER A 30 7.80 14.56 -14.23
CA SER A 30 7.46 13.26 -14.79
C SER A 30 8.72 12.44 -15.03
N ARG A 31 8.58 11.11 -15.08
CA ARG A 31 9.72 10.24 -15.39
C ARG A 31 10.12 10.39 -16.85
N TYR A 32 11.43 10.56 -17.10
CA TYR A 32 12.01 10.73 -18.42
C TYR A 32 11.49 11.96 -19.17
N ASP A 33 10.99 13.00 -18.44
CA ASP A 33 10.35 14.20 -19.00
C ASP A 33 9.24 13.90 -20.02
N ARG A 34 8.48 12.80 -19.75
CA ARG A 34 7.38 12.39 -20.60
C ARG A 34 6.05 12.74 -19.97
N GLY A 35 5.23 13.52 -20.70
CA GLY A 35 3.92 13.98 -20.24
C GLY A 35 3.99 15.16 -19.28
N GLU A 36 2.92 15.37 -18.54
CA GLU A 36 2.83 16.45 -17.55
C GLU A 36 3.51 16.05 -16.23
N ALA A 37 3.97 17.05 -15.48
CA ALA A 37 4.59 16.84 -14.16
C ALA A 37 3.51 16.63 -13.08
N ASP A 38 2.82 15.49 -13.15
CA ASP A 38 1.66 15.16 -12.31
C ASP A 38 2.02 14.77 -10.88
N TYR A 39 3.30 14.46 -10.63
CA TYR A 39 3.78 14.04 -9.33
C TYR A 39 4.73 15.05 -8.72
N LEU A 40 4.58 15.28 -7.40
CA LEU A 40 5.66 15.82 -6.60
C LEU A 40 6.59 14.69 -6.19
N ASN A 41 7.89 14.94 -6.26
CA ASN A 41 8.93 13.97 -5.98
C ASN A 41 9.69 14.39 -4.72
N CYS A 42 9.86 13.46 -3.78
CA CYS A 42 10.59 13.63 -2.52
C CYS A 42 11.89 12.81 -2.62
N PRO A 43 13.02 13.45 -2.97
CA PRO A 43 14.26 12.76 -3.25
C PRO A 43 15.02 12.44 -1.97
N PHE A 44 15.37 11.18 -1.77
CA PHE A 44 16.30 10.74 -0.73
C PHE A 44 17.75 10.77 -1.23
N ASN A 45 18.68 11.17 -0.38
CA ASN A 45 20.05 10.74 -0.47
C ASN A 45 20.24 9.35 0.15
N LYS A 46 21.45 8.79 0.12
CA LYS A 46 21.71 7.43 0.62
C LYS A 46 21.50 7.31 2.12
N GLU A 47 22.05 8.23 2.90
CA GLU A 47 21.99 8.22 4.35
C GLU A 47 20.55 8.41 4.87
N GLU A 48 19.82 9.37 4.31
CA GLU A 48 18.41 9.60 4.62
C GLU A 48 17.58 8.34 4.37
N TYR A 49 17.82 7.67 3.23
CA TYR A 49 17.13 6.45 2.88
C TYR A 49 17.43 5.30 3.83
N GLU A 50 18.70 5.09 4.18
CA GLU A 50 19.12 4.03 5.10
C GLU A 50 18.50 4.22 6.49
N ASN A 51 18.47 5.46 6.99
CA ASN A 51 17.82 5.82 8.26
C ASN A 51 16.29 5.60 8.18
N PHE A 52 15.66 6.04 7.11
CA PHE A 52 14.24 5.82 6.86
C PHE A 52 13.90 4.33 6.79
N HIS A 53 14.67 3.55 6.03
CA HIS A 53 14.48 2.10 5.91
C HIS A 53 14.58 1.39 7.27
N ALA A 54 15.60 1.72 8.08
CA ALA A 54 15.78 1.14 9.41
C ALA A 54 14.59 1.47 10.33
N ALA A 55 14.13 2.72 10.31
CA ALA A 55 12.97 3.17 11.08
C ALA A 55 11.68 2.46 10.66
N LEU A 56 11.47 2.29 9.34
CA LEU A 56 10.31 1.62 8.77
C LEU A 56 10.29 0.12 9.09
N ALA A 57 11.43 -0.55 8.95
CA ALA A 57 11.55 -1.98 9.20
C ALA A 57 11.33 -2.35 10.69
N SER A 58 11.62 -1.41 11.61
CA SER A 58 11.45 -1.58 13.06
C SER A 58 10.14 -1.00 13.61
N ALA A 59 9.33 -0.36 12.76
CA ALA A 59 8.11 0.33 13.18
C ALA A 59 7.03 -0.64 13.67
N GLU A 60 6.27 -0.21 14.67
CA GLU A 60 5.20 -1.02 15.24
C GLU A 60 3.97 -1.06 14.30
N ARG A 61 3.47 -2.27 14.08
CA ARG A 61 2.26 -2.50 13.30
C ARG A 61 1.02 -2.42 14.18
N ALA A 62 -0.10 -2.03 13.58
CA ALA A 62 -1.39 -2.14 14.23
C ALA A 62 -1.74 -3.62 14.45
N PRO A 63 -2.34 -3.99 15.59
CA PRO A 63 -2.79 -5.35 15.80
C PRO A 63 -3.87 -5.67 14.77
N LEU A 64 -3.76 -6.83 14.15
CA LEU A 64 -4.86 -7.42 13.41
C LEU A 64 -5.76 -8.12 14.41
N HIS A 65 -7.06 -7.95 14.29
CA HIS A 65 -8.00 -8.66 15.15
C HIS A 65 -7.94 -10.17 14.87
N ASP A 66 -8.23 -11.01 15.89
CA ASP A 66 -8.16 -12.48 15.76
C ASP A 66 -9.01 -13.02 14.59
N PHE A 67 -10.17 -12.39 14.33
CA PHE A 67 -10.98 -12.70 13.15
C PHE A 67 -10.34 -12.23 11.82
N ASP A 68 -9.30 -11.39 11.87
CA ASP A 68 -8.55 -10.91 10.72
C ASP A 68 -7.34 -11.80 10.42
N THR A 69 -6.81 -12.51 11.42
CA THR A 69 -5.60 -13.31 11.25
C THR A 69 -5.83 -14.68 10.63
N GLY A 70 -7.09 -15.15 10.54
CA GLY A 70 -7.40 -16.48 10.02
C GLY A 70 -6.65 -17.62 10.73
N ALA A 71 -6.05 -17.32 11.89
CA ALA A 71 -5.20 -18.24 12.64
C ALA A 71 -6.04 -19.17 13.52
N GLU A 72 -6.99 -19.88 12.92
CA GLU A 72 -7.48 -21.13 13.48
C GLU A 72 -6.89 -22.30 12.69
N GLN A 73 -5.80 -22.82 13.24
CA GLN A 73 -5.43 -24.24 13.31
C GLN A 73 -5.76 -25.13 12.08
N SER A 74 -5.06 -25.00 10.97
CA SER A 74 -4.87 -26.14 10.06
C SER A 74 -3.65 -26.04 9.14
N ALA A 75 -2.54 -25.49 9.60
CA ALA A 75 -1.26 -25.78 8.99
C ALA A 75 -0.52 -26.76 9.91
N GLN A 76 -0.46 -28.02 9.50
CA GLN A 76 0.54 -28.93 10.05
C GLN A 76 1.91 -28.27 9.85
N PRO A 77 2.75 -28.16 10.89
CA PRO A 77 4.05 -27.54 10.76
C PRO A 77 4.89 -28.34 9.79
N ASP A 78 5.36 -27.68 8.72
CA ASP A 78 6.41 -28.22 7.88
C ASP A 78 7.66 -28.40 8.76
N PRO A 79 8.16 -29.63 8.96
CA PRO A 79 9.27 -29.93 9.88
C PRO A 79 10.60 -29.30 9.44
N ASP A 80 10.72 -28.75 8.23
CA ASP A 80 11.95 -28.15 7.68
C ASP A 80 11.99 -26.62 7.69
N ALA A 81 10.97 -25.92 8.20
CA ALA A 81 10.97 -24.48 8.31
C ALA A 81 11.80 -24.01 9.52
N HIS A 82 13.10 -23.89 9.34
CA HIS A 82 14.00 -23.27 10.31
C HIS A 82 13.89 -21.74 10.24
N GLY A 83 13.21 -21.16 11.22
CA GLY A 83 13.40 -19.78 11.64
C GLY A 83 12.30 -18.78 11.35
N LYS A 84 11.74 -18.28 12.44
CA LYS A 84 10.86 -17.11 12.65
C LYS A 84 9.39 -17.30 12.22
N LYS A 85 8.55 -17.44 13.26
CA LYS A 85 7.11 -17.13 13.17
C LYS A 85 6.99 -15.65 12.74
N ALA A 86 6.91 -15.41 11.44
CA ALA A 86 6.34 -14.19 10.90
C ALA A 86 4.82 -14.42 10.86
N ASP A 87 4.06 -13.51 11.44
CA ASP A 87 2.62 -13.45 11.25
C ASP A 87 2.35 -13.41 9.74
N THR A 88 2.01 -14.55 9.17
CA THR A 88 1.79 -14.71 7.73
C THR A 88 0.38 -14.23 7.39
N VAL A 89 0.20 -12.91 7.41
CA VAL A 89 -0.99 -12.32 6.80
C VAL A 89 -0.87 -12.48 5.29
N THR A 90 -1.82 -13.16 4.68
CA THR A 90 -1.90 -13.24 3.22
C THR A 90 -2.33 -11.87 2.70
N VAL A 91 -1.36 -11.08 2.24
CA VAL A 91 -1.61 -9.78 1.59
C VAL A 91 -1.62 -9.95 0.08
N TYR A 92 -2.46 -9.17 -0.58
CA TYR A 92 -2.45 -9.08 -2.04
C TYR A 92 -1.15 -8.39 -2.50
N GLU A 93 -0.41 -9.03 -3.42
CA GLU A 93 0.90 -8.52 -3.86
C GLU A 93 0.83 -7.09 -4.45
N GLY A 94 -0.27 -6.73 -5.12
CA GLY A 94 -0.49 -5.40 -5.68
C GLY A 94 -0.71 -4.31 -4.66
N CYS A 95 -1.09 -4.65 -3.41
CA CYS A 95 -1.35 -3.72 -2.30
C CYS A 95 -0.48 -4.04 -1.09
N MET A 96 0.73 -4.58 -1.32
CA MET A 96 1.64 -4.97 -0.25
C MET A 96 2.02 -3.77 0.63
N PRO A 97 1.86 -3.87 1.96
CA PRO A 97 2.29 -2.83 2.88
C PRO A 97 3.77 -2.51 2.76
N ILE A 98 4.11 -1.22 2.84
CA ILE A 98 5.48 -0.73 2.62
C ILE A 98 6.47 -1.28 3.66
N GLU A 99 6.04 -1.49 4.90
CA GLU A 99 6.84 -2.09 5.96
C GLU A 99 7.14 -3.57 5.71
N ILE A 100 6.27 -4.28 4.98
CA ILE A 100 6.53 -5.66 4.56
C ILE A 100 7.57 -5.69 3.44
N MET A 101 7.51 -4.74 2.50
CA MET A 101 8.55 -4.58 1.49
C MET A 101 9.91 -4.23 2.13
N ALA A 102 9.94 -3.34 3.13
CA ALA A 102 11.15 -3.00 3.86
C ALA A 102 11.78 -4.22 4.55
N ALA A 103 10.97 -5.08 5.15
CA ALA A 103 11.43 -6.31 5.80
C ALA A 103 12.03 -7.35 4.83
N ARG A 104 11.71 -7.27 3.53
CA ARG A 104 12.28 -8.15 2.49
C ARG A 104 13.72 -7.76 2.10
N GLY A 105 14.18 -6.55 2.46
CA GLY A 105 15.54 -6.09 2.22
C GLY A 105 15.62 -4.60 1.86
N ALA A 106 16.79 -4.01 2.12
CA ALA A 106 17.02 -2.58 1.97
C ALA A 106 16.79 -2.05 0.54
N ASP A 107 17.02 -2.85 -0.48
CA ASP A 107 16.86 -2.42 -1.86
C ASP A 107 15.46 -2.70 -2.44
N THR A 108 14.63 -3.48 -1.75
CA THR A 108 13.31 -3.90 -2.28
C THR A 108 12.45 -2.69 -2.68
N MET A 109 12.37 -1.67 -1.83
CA MET A 109 11.60 -0.46 -2.13
C MET A 109 12.21 0.37 -3.26
N ARG A 110 13.55 0.40 -3.39
CA ARG A 110 14.25 1.15 -4.45
C ARG A 110 14.07 0.53 -5.84
N PHE A 111 13.77 -0.75 -5.93
CA PHE A 111 13.37 -1.42 -7.18
C PHE A 111 11.85 -1.44 -7.37
N GLY A 112 11.09 -1.03 -6.35
CA GLY A 112 9.64 -0.94 -6.31
C GLY A 112 9.13 0.51 -6.28
N PRO A 113 8.30 0.86 -5.26
CA PRO A 113 7.60 2.16 -5.21
C PRO A 113 8.53 3.37 -5.10
N LEU A 114 9.73 3.21 -4.51
CA LEU A 114 10.69 4.30 -4.34
C LEU A 114 11.76 4.34 -5.44
N ARG A 115 11.48 3.77 -6.59
CA ARG A 115 12.42 3.69 -7.71
C ARG A 115 12.79 5.09 -8.22
N PRO A 116 14.10 5.46 -8.28
CA PRO A 116 14.53 6.80 -8.69
C PRO A 116 14.75 6.94 -10.21
N VAL A 117 14.63 5.87 -10.98
CA VAL A 117 14.96 5.83 -12.40
C VAL A 117 14.08 6.78 -13.21
N GLY A 118 14.68 7.54 -14.11
CA GLY A 118 14.00 8.52 -14.96
C GLY A 118 13.73 9.86 -14.30
N LEU A 119 14.24 10.09 -13.08
CA LEU A 119 14.13 11.36 -12.35
C LEU A 119 15.51 12.00 -12.17
N VAL A 120 15.56 13.32 -12.30
CA VAL A 120 16.71 14.16 -11.97
C VAL A 120 16.24 15.19 -10.97
N ASN A 121 16.92 15.28 -9.83
CA ASN A 121 16.65 16.31 -8.83
C ASN A 121 17.21 17.64 -9.32
N PRO A 122 16.36 18.67 -9.57
CA PRO A 122 16.81 19.94 -10.12
C PRO A 122 17.79 20.69 -9.17
N ASN A 123 17.71 20.44 -7.86
CA ASN A 123 18.57 21.10 -6.88
C ASN A 123 20.02 20.53 -6.89
N THR A 124 20.21 19.29 -7.31
CA THR A 124 21.53 18.63 -7.31
C THR A 124 22.05 18.32 -8.72
N GLY A 125 21.17 18.32 -9.72
CA GLY A 125 21.47 17.89 -11.09
C GLY A 125 21.68 16.36 -11.22
N HIS A 126 21.42 15.58 -10.16
CA HIS A 126 21.67 14.16 -10.14
C HIS A 126 20.40 13.34 -9.86
N ARG A 127 20.46 12.07 -10.22
CA ARG A 127 19.42 11.11 -9.87
C ARG A 127 19.41 10.87 -8.34
N PRO A 128 18.25 10.93 -7.67
CA PRO A 128 18.13 10.60 -6.24
C PRO A 128 18.59 9.16 -5.95
N TRP A 129 18.94 8.87 -4.72
CA TRP A 129 19.20 7.49 -4.27
C TRP A 129 17.92 6.65 -4.25
N ALA A 130 16.86 7.22 -3.71
CA ALA A 130 15.49 6.73 -3.75
C ALA A 130 14.54 7.93 -3.91
N ASN A 131 13.29 7.71 -4.29
CA ASN A 131 12.34 8.79 -4.49
C ASN A 131 10.93 8.37 -4.12
N VAL A 132 10.28 9.14 -3.25
CA VAL A 132 8.86 9.01 -2.98
C VAL A 132 8.10 9.93 -3.93
N GLN A 133 6.97 9.44 -4.45
CA GLN A 133 6.09 10.24 -5.30
C GLN A 133 4.81 10.57 -4.55
N LEU A 134 4.38 11.82 -4.66
CA LEU A 134 3.11 12.29 -4.14
C LEU A 134 2.19 12.59 -5.33
N ARG A 135 0.98 12.02 -5.31
CA ARG A 135 -0.04 12.23 -6.33
C ARG A 135 -1.16 13.10 -5.76
N ALA A 136 -1.54 14.14 -6.50
CA ALA A 136 -2.68 14.96 -6.11
C ALA A 136 -3.98 14.15 -6.08
N GLU A 137 -4.76 14.30 -5.02
CA GLU A 137 -6.07 13.65 -4.83
C GLU A 137 -7.22 14.47 -5.42
N ASN A 138 -7.00 15.77 -5.64
CA ASN A 138 -7.99 16.68 -6.18
C ASN A 138 -7.38 17.63 -7.22
N LYS A 139 -8.25 18.27 -8.01
CA LYS A 139 -7.84 19.20 -9.07
C LYS A 139 -7.14 20.44 -8.52
N GLU A 140 -7.53 20.89 -7.33
CA GLU A 140 -6.99 22.04 -6.62
C GLU A 140 -5.60 21.77 -6.03
N ARG A 141 -5.15 20.49 -6.06
CA ARG A 141 -3.87 20.03 -5.52
C ARG A 141 -3.64 20.42 -4.05
N THR A 142 -4.72 20.40 -3.26
CA THR A 142 -4.65 20.70 -1.82
C THR A 142 -4.32 19.48 -0.96
N LEU A 143 -4.49 18.27 -1.52
CA LEU A 143 -4.25 17.00 -0.87
C LEU A 143 -3.37 16.10 -1.74
N TYR A 144 -2.44 15.39 -1.11
CA TYR A 144 -1.55 14.47 -1.78
C TYR A 144 -1.54 13.09 -1.13
N ASN A 145 -1.67 12.06 -1.97
CA ASN A 145 -1.48 10.67 -1.60
C ASN A 145 0.01 10.29 -1.69
N ILE A 146 0.52 9.59 -0.69
CA ILE A 146 1.89 9.07 -0.71
C ILE A 146 1.88 7.75 -1.49
N VAL A 147 2.31 7.80 -2.75
CA VAL A 147 2.19 6.68 -3.68
C VAL A 147 3.02 5.47 -3.24
N GLY A 148 2.40 4.31 -3.16
CA GLY A 148 3.05 3.06 -2.78
C GLY A 148 3.25 2.87 -1.27
N PHE A 149 2.64 3.74 -0.44
CA PHE A 149 2.74 3.69 1.02
C PHE A 149 1.50 3.07 1.68
N GLN A 150 0.94 2.05 1.05
CA GLN A 150 -0.03 1.19 1.73
C GLN A 150 0.63 0.65 3.01
N THR A 151 -0.06 0.69 4.14
CA THR A 151 0.57 0.37 5.41
C THR A 151 -0.42 -0.11 6.47
N ASN A 152 0.07 -0.98 7.36
CA ASN A 152 -0.59 -1.38 8.61
C ASN A 152 0.17 -0.87 9.85
N LEU A 153 1.00 0.14 9.71
CA LEU A 153 1.66 0.74 10.87
C LEU A 153 0.65 1.45 11.78
N LYS A 154 0.91 1.47 13.09
CA LYS A 154 0.19 2.34 14.02
C LYS A 154 0.28 3.80 13.59
N TRP A 155 -0.76 4.58 13.80
CA TRP A 155 -0.80 6.00 13.36
C TRP A 155 0.37 6.84 13.87
N GLY A 156 0.78 6.64 15.14
CA GLY A 156 1.95 7.31 15.70
C GLY A 156 3.25 6.96 14.96
N GLU A 157 3.40 5.70 14.55
CA GLU A 157 4.53 5.22 13.77
C GLU A 157 4.49 5.76 12.32
N GLN A 158 3.32 5.81 11.71
CA GLN A 158 3.19 6.44 10.39
C GLN A 158 3.64 7.89 10.43
N LYS A 159 3.19 8.68 11.43
CA LYS A 159 3.63 10.06 11.59
C LYS A 159 5.15 10.13 11.80
N ARG A 160 5.70 9.34 12.72
CA ARG A 160 7.14 9.33 13.03
C ARG A 160 8.00 8.96 11.82
N VAL A 161 7.68 7.87 11.15
CA VAL A 161 8.48 7.32 10.06
C VAL A 161 8.32 8.11 8.78
N PHE A 162 7.08 8.46 8.40
CA PHE A 162 6.84 9.16 7.13
C PHE A 162 7.26 10.63 7.18
N SER A 163 7.38 11.24 8.38
CA SER A 163 8.03 12.55 8.53
C SER A 163 9.54 12.53 8.31
N MET A 164 10.16 11.36 8.15
CA MET A 164 11.56 11.25 7.74
C MET A 164 11.74 11.37 6.21
N ILE A 165 10.67 11.38 5.45
CA ILE A 165 10.69 11.57 4.00
C ILE A 165 11.01 13.03 3.71
N PRO A 166 12.04 13.35 2.87
CA PRO A 166 12.38 14.73 2.54
C PRO A 166 11.20 15.51 1.97
N GLY A 167 10.89 16.64 2.62
CA GLY A 167 9.73 17.46 2.29
C GLY A 167 8.44 17.14 3.06
N LEU A 168 8.44 16.06 3.88
CA LEU A 168 7.31 15.67 4.72
C LEU A 168 7.59 15.82 6.22
N GLU A 169 8.64 16.52 6.61
CA GLU A 169 9.06 16.64 8.01
C GLU A 169 7.96 17.22 8.92
N ASN A 170 7.15 18.12 8.36
CA ASN A 170 6.04 18.76 9.05
C ASN A 170 4.67 18.34 8.48
N ALA A 171 4.62 17.21 7.77
CA ALA A 171 3.40 16.78 7.08
C ALA A 171 2.20 16.63 8.02
N GLU A 172 1.08 17.20 7.62
CA GLU A 172 -0.21 17.05 8.27
C GLU A 172 -1.02 15.96 7.58
N PHE A 173 -1.26 14.86 8.31
CA PHE A 173 -2.00 13.72 7.79
C PHE A 173 -3.50 13.94 7.92
N VAL A 174 -4.17 14.08 6.80
CA VAL A 174 -5.65 14.14 6.72
C VAL A 174 -6.24 12.74 6.90
N ARG A 175 -5.53 11.73 6.38
CA ARG A 175 -5.89 10.32 6.53
C ARG A 175 -4.62 9.51 6.74
N TYR A 176 -4.65 8.63 7.73
CA TYR A 176 -3.63 7.61 7.91
C TYR A 176 -3.92 6.39 7.02
N GLY A 177 -2.86 5.67 6.69
CA GLY A 177 -2.98 4.37 6.07
C GLY A 177 -3.62 3.36 7.03
N VAL A 178 -4.45 2.49 6.50
CA VAL A 178 -5.09 1.40 7.24
C VAL A 178 -5.18 0.16 6.37
N MET A 179 -5.20 -1.00 7.01
CA MET A 179 -5.45 -2.27 6.34
C MET A 179 -6.94 -2.61 6.41
N HIS A 180 -7.49 -3.04 5.30
CA HIS A 180 -8.88 -3.49 5.20
C HIS A 180 -8.94 -4.97 4.87
N ARG A 181 -9.88 -5.66 5.50
CA ARG A 181 -10.24 -7.01 5.13
C ARG A 181 -11.39 -6.98 4.14
N ASN A 182 -11.17 -7.52 2.96
CA ASN A 182 -12.18 -7.70 1.94
C ASN A 182 -12.67 -9.14 1.94
N THR A 183 -13.98 -9.34 1.89
CA THR A 183 -14.61 -10.65 1.81
C THR A 183 -15.20 -10.86 0.43
N PHE A 184 -15.03 -12.05 -0.13
CA PHE A 184 -15.61 -12.43 -1.41
C PHE A 184 -16.17 -13.87 -1.36
N LEU A 185 -16.98 -14.22 -2.34
CA LEU A 185 -17.54 -15.56 -2.48
C LEU A 185 -16.62 -16.42 -3.39
N ASP A 186 -16.59 -17.71 -3.16
CA ASP A 186 -16.07 -18.67 -4.14
C ASP A 186 -17.08 -18.76 -5.31
N ALA A 187 -17.12 -17.70 -6.13
CA ALA A 187 -18.13 -17.53 -7.17
C ALA A 187 -18.22 -18.73 -8.12
N PRO A 188 -17.12 -19.33 -8.63
CA PRO A 188 -17.21 -20.51 -9.49
C PRO A 188 -17.93 -21.69 -8.84
N ARG A 189 -17.84 -21.80 -7.52
CA ARG A 189 -18.47 -22.88 -6.77
C ARG A 189 -19.91 -22.62 -6.42
N VAL A 190 -20.25 -21.40 -5.99
CA VAL A 190 -21.56 -21.09 -5.42
C VAL A 190 -22.48 -20.32 -6.34
N LEU A 191 -21.95 -19.59 -7.35
CA LEU A 191 -22.74 -18.80 -8.28
C LEU A 191 -22.87 -19.46 -9.65
N SER A 192 -23.96 -19.15 -10.33
CA SER A 192 -24.17 -19.46 -11.75
C SER A 192 -23.44 -18.44 -12.64
N ALA A 193 -23.46 -18.62 -13.96
CA ALA A 193 -22.96 -17.65 -14.93
C ALA A 193 -23.73 -16.31 -14.91
N GLN A 194 -24.93 -16.28 -14.38
CA GLN A 194 -25.75 -15.09 -14.19
C GLN A 194 -25.53 -14.42 -12.82
N LEU A 195 -24.51 -14.86 -12.07
CA LEU A 195 -24.17 -14.37 -10.73
C LEU A 195 -25.27 -14.52 -9.68
N CYS A 196 -26.20 -15.46 -9.87
CA CYS A 196 -27.15 -15.86 -8.84
C CYS A 196 -26.66 -17.13 -8.10
N LEU A 197 -27.10 -17.32 -6.86
CA LEU A 197 -26.85 -18.55 -6.12
C LEU A 197 -27.42 -19.76 -6.86
N LYS A 198 -26.62 -20.82 -7.01
CA LYS A 198 -27.07 -22.08 -7.64
C LYS A 198 -28.25 -22.72 -6.91
N GLU A 199 -28.27 -22.61 -5.58
CA GLU A 199 -29.31 -23.17 -4.72
C GLU A 199 -30.52 -22.22 -4.58
N HIS A 200 -30.33 -20.91 -4.83
CA HIS A 200 -31.37 -19.87 -4.72
C HIS A 200 -31.29 -18.92 -5.92
N PRO A 201 -31.88 -19.29 -7.07
CA PRO A 201 -31.73 -18.53 -8.32
C PRO A 201 -32.30 -17.11 -8.28
N ASN A 202 -33.09 -16.77 -7.27
CA ASN A 202 -33.63 -15.42 -7.07
C ASN A 202 -32.68 -14.48 -6.29
N VAL A 203 -31.51 -14.98 -5.82
CA VAL A 203 -30.54 -14.20 -5.06
C VAL A 203 -29.32 -13.94 -5.94
N PHE A 204 -29.10 -12.68 -6.27
CA PHE A 204 -28.02 -12.21 -7.13
C PHE A 204 -26.93 -11.51 -6.33
N PHE A 205 -25.69 -11.61 -6.81
CA PHE A 205 -24.53 -10.92 -6.25
C PHE A 205 -23.87 -10.08 -7.34
N ALA A 206 -23.32 -8.93 -6.94
CA ALA A 206 -22.67 -8.01 -7.85
C ALA A 206 -21.46 -7.33 -7.18
N GLY A 207 -20.49 -6.90 -7.99
CA GLY A 207 -19.34 -6.17 -7.53
C GLY A 207 -18.27 -7.05 -6.85
N GLN A 208 -17.45 -6.44 -6.01
CA GLN A 208 -16.27 -7.04 -5.40
C GLN A 208 -16.56 -8.36 -4.65
N ILE A 209 -17.73 -8.49 -4.05
CA ILE A 209 -18.12 -9.71 -3.32
C ILE A 209 -18.16 -10.96 -4.22
N THR A 210 -18.27 -10.80 -5.53
CA THR A 210 -18.23 -11.90 -6.51
C THR A 210 -16.81 -12.27 -6.95
N GLY A 211 -15.77 -11.62 -6.40
CA GLY A 211 -14.37 -11.86 -6.70
C GLY A 211 -13.77 -10.93 -7.76
N PHE A 212 -14.52 -9.91 -8.24
CA PHE A 212 -13.97 -8.88 -9.12
C PHE A 212 -13.20 -7.83 -8.32
N GLU A 213 -11.95 -7.53 -8.71
CA GLU A 213 -11.10 -6.58 -8.00
C GLU A 213 -11.17 -5.16 -8.58
N GLY A 214 -11.39 -5.00 -9.88
CA GLY A 214 -11.40 -3.70 -10.54
C GLY A 214 -12.70 -2.93 -10.30
N TYR A 215 -12.61 -1.60 -10.18
CA TYR A 215 -13.80 -0.75 -10.07
C TYR A 215 -14.71 -0.84 -11.30
N MET A 216 -14.10 -0.87 -12.50
CA MET A 216 -14.85 -0.98 -13.76
C MET A 216 -15.52 -2.33 -13.89
N GLU A 217 -14.82 -3.40 -13.55
CA GLU A 217 -15.33 -4.77 -13.55
C GLU A 217 -16.45 -4.93 -12.54
N SER A 218 -16.30 -4.37 -11.34
CA SER A 218 -17.32 -4.38 -10.30
C SER A 218 -18.57 -3.60 -10.70
N ALA A 219 -18.41 -2.45 -11.35
CA ALA A 219 -19.53 -1.65 -11.87
C ALA A 219 -20.22 -2.35 -13.04
N ALA A 220 -19.47 -2.98 -13.94
CA ALA A 220 -20.03 -3.70 -15.08
C ALA A 220 -20.78 -4.98 -14.66
N CYS A 221 -20.37 -5.59 -13.54
CA CYS A 221 -21.03 -6.76 -12.96
C CYS A 221 -22.36 -6.39 -12.27
N GLY A 222 -22.50 -5.18 -11.71
CA GLY A 222 -23.70 -4.68 -11.04
C GLY A 222 -24.74 -4.16 -12.00
#